data_092e99afbc4e4dd69aa9b1b972e06961
#
_entry.id   092e99afbc4e4dd69aa9b1b972e06961
#
_cell.length_a   1.000
_cell.length_b   1.000
_cell.length_c   1.000
_cell.angle_alpha   90.00
_cell.angle_beta   90.00
_cell.angle_gamma   90.00
#
_symmetry.space_group_name_H-M   'P 1'
#
loop_
_entity.id
_entity.type
_entity.pdbx_description
1 polymer ?
#
loop_
_entity_poly.entity_id
_entity_poly.type
_entity_poly.pdbx_seq_one_letter_code
_entity_poly.pdbx_strand_id
1 'polypeptide(L)'
;LGDVYKRQDRSGKFVSYMAKTAECSIFDWWDANVVYEEKVLGHPNNRNALFDARIQDEAKRAAAKETIAALKKELKKTAGALEESCRPMVPVLELTMEAIDIWNETGARMCDIELGKEKDETACAALAGRLETWFMKYKASWRSISKEGDLHHISEIVFWYADILRGRKPYEK
;
A
#
# COMPACT_ATOMS: atom_id res chain seq x y z
N LEU A 1 -6.01 -27.41 28.24
CA LEU A 1 -5.03 -27.50 27.14
C LEU A 1 -5.70 -27.41 25.75
N GLY A 2 -6.82 -28.09 25.52
CA GLY A 2 -7.52 -28.06 24.22
C GLY A 2 -8.01 -26.66 23.80
N ASP A 3 -8.42 -25.80 24.74
CA ASP A 3 -8.87 -24.45 24.46
C ASP A 3 -7.72 -23.46 24.14
N VAL A 4 -6.56 -23.71 24.73
CA VAL A 4 -5.33 -22.92 24.44
C VAL A 4 -4.86 -23.21 23.00
N TYR A 5 -4.86 -24.46 22.58
CA TYR A 5 -4.49 -24.83 21.21
C TYR A 5 -5.51 -24.31 20.16
N LYS A 6 -6.80 -24.34 20.48
CA LYS A 6 -7.83 -23.76 19.58
C LYS A 6 -7.71 -22.23 19.47
N ARG A 7 -7.29 -21.53 20.54
CA ARG A 7 -7.02 -20.09 20.50
C ARG A 7 -5.77 -19.76 19.67
N GLN A 8 -4.70 -20.57 19.82
CA GLN A 8 -3.50 -20.41 19.00
C GLN A 8 -3.76 -20.60 17.50
N ASP A 9 -4.63 -21.54 17.13
CA ASP A 9 -4.96 -21.81 15.72
C ASP A 9 -5.76 -20.65 15.09
N ARG A 10 -6.59 -19.96 15.85
CA ARG A 10 -7.40 -18.83 15.36
C ARG A 10 -6.59 -17.53 15.21
N SER A 11 -5.71 -17.21 16.15
CA SER A 11 -4.78 -16.10 16.04
C SER A 11 -3.66 -16.40 15.04
N GLY A 12 -3.23 -17.66 14.92
CA GLY A 12 -2.25 -18.13 13.95
C GLY A 12 -2.66 -17.86 12.50
N LYS A 13 -3.95 -18.02 12.18
CA LYS A 13 -4.48 -17.65 10.85
C LYS A 13 -4.35 -16.16 10.56
N PHE A 14 -4.71 -15.31 11.52
CA PHE A 14 -4.60 -13.86 11.34
C PHE A 14 -3.15 -13.42 11.15
N VAL A 15 -2.22 -13.95 11.96
CA VAL A 15 -0.77 -13.71 11.81
C VAL A 15 -0.27 -14.19 10.44
N SER A 16 -0.74 -15.36 9.97
CA SER A 16 -0.40 -15.86 8.62
C SER A 16 -0.89 -14.93 7.52
N TYR A 17 -2.10 -14.35 7.63
CA TYR A 17 -2.57 -13.36 6.68
C TYR A 17 -1.71 -12.10 6.68
N MET A 18 -1.31 -11.60 7.84
CA MET A 18 -0.42 -10.45 7.95
C MET A 18 0.94 -10.73 7.30
N ALA A 19 1.56 -11.88 7.59
CA ALA A 19 2.85 -12.26 7.02
C ALA A 19 2.79 -12.35 5.48
N LYS A 20 1.82 -13.11 4.95
CA LYS A 20 1.62 -13.23 3.50
C LYS A 20 1.31 -11.89 2.82
N THR A 21 0.59 -11.00 3.50
CA THR A 21 0.31 -9.65 3.02
C THR A 21 1.61 -8.85 2.91
N ALA A 22 2.47 -8.91 3.93
CA ALA A 22 3.75 -8.21 3.91
C ALA A 22 4.70 -8.71 2.80
N GLU A 23 4.69 -10.02 2.51
CA GLU A 23 5.47 -10.62 1.42
C GLU A 23 5.08 -10.10 0.03
N CYS A 24 3.86 -9.57 -0.13
CA CYS A 24 3.38 -8.97 -1.38
C CYS A 24 3.86 -7.53 -1.58
N SER A 25 4.51 -6.91 -0.60
CA SER A 25 4.99 -5.53 -0.70
C SER A 25 6.25 -5.47 -1.56
N ILE A 26 6.19 -4.74 -2.67
CA ILE A 26 7.29 -4.55 -3.62
C ILE A 26 7.77 -3.10 -3.58
N PHE A 27 6.83 -2.17 -3.58
CA PHE A 27 7.04 -0.74 -3.36
C PHE A 27 6.12 -0.32 -2.23
N ASP A 28 6.69 0.05 -1.11
CA ASP A 28 5.93 0.35 0.10
C ASP A 28 5.89 1.84 0.41
N TRP A 29 5.22 2.18 1.50
CA TRP A 29 5.14 3.54 2.01
C TRP A 29 6.53 4.15 2.25
N TRP A 30 7.48 3.37 2.75
CA TRP A 30 8.83 3.85 3.01
C TRP A 30 9.56 4.20 1.72
N ASP A 31 9.44 3.36 0.69
CA ASP A 31 9.97 3.66 -0.64
C ASP A 31 9.34 4.92 -1.22
N ALA A 32 8.03 5.08 -1.05
CA ALA A 32 7.30 6.26 -1.51
C ALA A 32 7.77 7.54 -0.80
N ASN A 33 7.97 7.50 0.51
CA ASN A 33 8.49 8.62 1.29
C ASN A 33 9.90 8.99 0.84
N VAL A 34 10.77 8.01 0.66
CA VAL A 34 12.15 8.20 0.20
C VAL A 34 12.20 8.93 -1.15
N VAL A 35 11.37 8.52 -2.10
CA VAL A 35 11.29 9.16 -3.42
C VAL A 35 10.76 10.59 -3.30
N TYR A 36 9.74 10.81 -2.47
CA TYR A 36 9.20 12.15 -2.21
C TYR A 36 10.25 13.08 -1.59
N GLU A 37 10.95 12.65 -0.56
CA GLU A 37 12.00 13.43 0.10
C GLU A 37 13.12 13.81 -0.86
N GLU A 38 13.54 12.88 -1.72
CA GLU A 38 14.56 13.16 -2.74
C GLU A 38 14.08 14.17 -3.77
N LYS A 39 12.88 13.97 -4.31
CA LYS A 39 12.34 14.77 -5.42
C LYS A 39 11.83 16.15 -5.00
N VAL A 40 11.24 16.25 -3.81
CA VAL A 40 10.58 17.47 -3.34
C VAL A 40 11.43 18.24 -2.35
N LEU A 41 12.09 17.54 -1.42
CA LEU A 41 12.87 18.18 -0.37
C LEU A 41 14.36 18.28 -0.71
N GLY A 42 14.80 17.62 -1.79
CA GLY A 42 16.22 17.61 -2.20
C GLY A 42 17.12 16.83 -1.24
N HIS A 43 16.56 15.93 -0.45
CA HIS A 43 17.33 15.08 0.45
C HIS A 43 18.03 13.99 -0.37
N PRO A 44 19.38 13.96 -0.43
CA PRO A 44 20.07 12.91 -1.18
C PRO A 44 19.81 11.56 -0.53
N ASN A 45 19.36 10.60 -1.33
CA ASN A 45 19.10 9.25 -0.88
C ASN A 45 19.86 8.25 -1.76
N ASN A 46 20.60 7.35 -1.12
CA ASN A 46 21.33 6.28 -1.82
C ASN A 46 20.42 5.11 -2.21
N ARG A 47 19.15 5.14 -1.80
CA ARG A 47 18.17 4.11 -2.10
C ARG A 47 17.42 4.45 -3.36
N ASN A 48 17.78 3.81 -4.45
CA ASN A 48 17.13 4.00 -5.74
C ASN A 48 15.81 3.20 -5.82
N ALA A 49 14.82 3.60 -5.01
CA ALA A 49 13.58 2.87 -4.80
C ALA A 49 12.79 2.62 -6.10
N LEU A 50 12.74 3.61 -7.00
CA LEU A 50 12.00 3.48 -8.27
C LEU A 50 12.65 2.52 -9.26
N PHE A 51 13.96 2.32 -9.19
CA PHE A 51 14.71 1.49 -10.13
C PHE A 51 15.08 0.12 -9.55
N ASP A 52 14.46 -0.27 -8.43
CA ASP A 52 14.56 -1.62 -7.92
C ASP A 52 14.00 -2.61 -8.96
N ALA A 53 14.79 -3.62 -9.30
CA ALA A 53 14.41 -4.64 -10.29
C ALA A 53 13.08 -5.32 -9.96
N ARG A 54 12.71 -5.39 -8.67
CA ARG A 54 11.43 -5.96 -8.21
C ARG A 54 10.24 -5.16 -8.71
N ILE A 55 10.35 -3.81 -8.80
CA ILE A 55 9.28 -2.93 -9.29
C ILE A 55 9.04 -3.14 -10.78
N GLN A 56 10.10 -3.38 -11.53
CA GLN A 56 10.03 -3.57 -12.97
C GLN A 56 9.58 -5.00 -13.36
N ASP A 57 9.61 -5.95 -12.43
CA ASP A 57 9.16 -7.32 -12.63
C ASP A 57 7.63 -7.40 -12.65
N GLU A 58 7.05 -7.39 -13.85
CA GLU A 58 5.60 -7.45 -14.06
C GLU A 58 5.00 -8.76 -13.55
N ALA A 59 5.68 -9.89 -13.73
CA ALA A 59 5.21 -11.19 -13.27
C ALA A 59 5.12 -11.23 -11.73
N LYS A 60 6.10 -10.63 -11.06
CA LYS A 60 6.11 -10.53 -9.61
C LYS A 60 4.97 -9.63 -9.09
N ARG A 61 4.73 -8.49 -9.75
CA ARG A 61 3.60 -7.62 -9.39
C ARG A 61 2.25 -8.30 -9.61
N ALA A 62 2.09 -9.03 -10.73
CA ALA A 62 0.88 -9.79 -11.00
C ALA A 62 0.64 -10.87 -9.93
N ALA A 63 1.66 -11.64 -9.57
CA ALA A 63 1.59 -12.66 -8.52
C ALA A 63 1.23 -12.05 -7.15
N ALA A 64 1.81 -10.90 -6.79
CA ALA A 64 1.45 -10.18 -5.56
C ALA A 64 -0.02 -9.74 -5.57
N LYS A 65 -0.50 -9.20 -6.68
CA LYS A 65 -1.91 -8.78 -6.84
C LYS A 65 -2.88 -9.95 -6.71
N GLU A 66 -2.60 -11.08 -7.35
CA GLU A 66 -3.40 -12.31 -7.23
C GLU A 66 -3.41 -12.83 -5.79
N THR A 67 -2.26 -12.83 -5.12
CA THR A 67 -2.13 -13.25 -3.72
C THR A 67 -2.97 -12.35 -2.82
N ILE A 68 -2.89 -11.03 -2.96
CA ILE A 68 -3.70 -10.07 -2.20
C ILE A 68 -5.20 -10.29 -2.45
N ALA A 69 -5.61 -10.52 -3.68
CA ALA A 69 -7.02 -10.79 -3.99
C ALA A 69 -7.52 -12.09 -3.32
N ALA A 70 -6.71 -13.15 -3.34
CA ALA A 70 -7.01 -14.41 -2.68
C ALA A 70 -7.10 -14.25 -1.15
N LEU A 71 -6.13 -13.53 -0.54
CA LEU A 71 -6.12 -13.25 0.89
C LEU A 71 -7.34 -12.43 1.35
N LYS A 72 -7.74 -11.42 0.60
CA LYS A 72 -8.96 -10.64 0.88
C LYS A 72 -10.21 -11.52 0.87
N LYS A 73 -10.32 -12.42 -0.12
CA LYS A 73 -11.45 -13.35 -0.22
C LYS A 73 -11.47 -14.34 0.94
N GLU A 74 -10.31 -14.85 1.33
CA GLU A 74 -10.18 -15.78 2.45
C GLU A 74 -10.47 -15.10 3.78
N LEU A 75 -9.92 -13.91 4.01
CA LEU A 75 -10.16 -13.10 5.21
C LEU A 75 -11.65 -12.83 5.43
N LYS A 76 -12.37 -12.44 4.38
CA LYS A 76 -13.84 -12.24 4.45
C LYS A 76 -14.60 -13.50 4.86
N LYS A 77 -14.17 -14.68 4.41
CA LYS A 77 -14.81 -15.95 4.77
C LYS A 77 -14.53 -16.34 6.22
N THR A 78 -13.37 -16.01 6.73
CA THR A 78 -12.88 -16.48 8.04
C THR A 78 -12.99 -15.43 9.14
N ALA A 79 -13.34 -14.18 8.83
CA ALA A 79 -13.38 -13.07 9.78
C ALA A 79 -14.26 -13.36 11.01
N GLY A 80 -15.43 -14.00 10.82
CA GLY A 80 -16.32 -14.38 11.93
C GLY A 80 -15.79 -15.51 12.80
N ALA A 81 -14.87 -16.33 12.29
CA ALA A 81 -14.23 -17.44 13.01
C ALA A 81 -12.89 -17.06 13.67
N LEU A 82 -12.40 -15.83 13.43
CA LEU A 82 -11.20 -15.33 14.09
C LEU A 82 -11.44 -15.11 15.58
N GLU A 83 -10.36 -15.15 16.33
CA GLU A 83 -10.41 -14.80 17.74
C GLU A 83 -10.97 -13.38 17.91
N GLU A 84 -11.74 -13.14 18.96
CA GLU A 84 -12.40 -11.86 19.22
C GLU A 84 -11.39 -10.69 19.29
N SER A 85 -10.23 -10.93 19.85
CA SER A 85 -9.11 -9.98 19.94
C SER A 85 -8.56 -9.56 18.55
N CYS A 86 -8.69 -10.41 17.52
CA CYS A 86 -8.22 -10.13 16.17
C CYS A 86 -9.26 -9.40 15.29
N ARG A 87 -10.55 -9.50 15.63
CA ARG A 87 -11.63 -8.95 14.81
C ARG A 87 -11.54 -7.45 14.56
N PRO A 88 -11.17 -6.60 15.54
CA PRO A 88 -11.02 -5.16 15.31
C PRO A 88 -9.89 -4.83 14.33
N MET A 89 -8.92 -5.74 14.15
CA MET A 89 -7.81 -5.55 13.23
C MET A 89 -8.11 -5.98 11.79
N VAL A 90 -9.24 -6.65 11.54
CA VAL A 90 -9.62 -7.09 10.19
C VAL A 90 -9.75 -5.92 9.21
N PRO A 91 -10.48 -4.83 9.53
CA PRO A 91 -10.56 -3.68 8.63
C PRO A 91 -9.19 -3.01 8.37
N VAL A 92 -8.31 -3.01 9.37
CA VAL A 92 -6.95 -2.47 9.23
C VAL A 92 -6.13 -3.32 8.27
N LEU A 93 -6.22 -4.65 8.38
CA LEU A 93 -5.54 -5.57 7.47
C LEU A 93 -6.08 -5.47 6.04
N GLU A 94 -7.40 -5.34 5.86
CA GLU A 94 -8.01 -5.12 4.54
C GLU A 94 -7.50 -3.82 3.91
N LEU A 95 -7.39 -2.75 4.69
CA LEU A 95 -6.87 -1.47 4.25
C LEU A 95 -5.37 -1.54 3.90
N THR A 96 -4.60 -2.35 4.65
CA THR A 96 -3.19 -2.63 4.36
C THR A 96 -3.03 -3.41 3.05
N MET A 97 -3.85 -4.43 2.83
CA MET A 97 -3.88 -5.17 1.56
C MET A 97 -4.21 -4.27 0.36
N GLU A 98 -5.14 -3.33 0.55
CA GLU A 98 -5.49 -2.34 -0.47
C GLU A 98 -4.31 -1.39 -0.74
N ALA A 99 -3.62 -0.95 0.32
CA ALA A 99 -2.43 -0.10 0.21
C ALA A 99 -1.32 -0.77 -0.61
N ILE A 100 -0.98 -2.02 -0.30
CA ILE A 100 0.09 -2.75 -0.99
C ILE A 100 -0.20 -2.86 -2.49
N ASP A 101 -1.42 -3.22 -2.87
CA ASP A 101 -1.81 -3.29 -4.28
C ASP A 101 -1.67 -1.93 -4.98
N ILE A 102 -2.12 -0.85 -4.34
CA ILE A 102 -2.05 0.51 -4.89
C ILE A 102 -0.59 1.00 -4.98
N TRP A 103 0.20 0.83 -3.93
CA TRP A 103 1.57 1.33 -3.91
C TRP A 103 2.48 0.55 -4.85
N ASN A 104 2.33 -0.78 -4.98
CA ASN A 104 3.05 -1.57 -5.97
C ASN A 104 2.79 -1.05 -7.40
N GLU A 105 1.53 -0.75 -7.73
CA GLU A 105 1.17 -0.20 -9.04
C GLU A 105 1.67 1.23 -9.21
N THR A 106 1.59 2.05 -8.16
CA THR A 106 2.11 3.42 -8.16
C THR A 106 3.62 3.45 -8.41
N GLY A 107 4.40 2.64 -7.71
CA GLY A 107 5.84 2.53 -7.92
C GLY A 107 6.20 2.14 -9.35
N ALA A 108 5.49 1.17 -9.93
CA ALA A 108 5.69 0.76 -11.32
C ALA A 108 5.41 1.89 -12.32
N ARG A 109 4.29 2.60 -12.16
CA ARG A 109 3.95 3.74 -13.03
C ARG A 109 4.91 4.90 -12.88
N MET A 110 5.34 5.19 -11.66
CA MET A 110 6.37 6.21 -11.43
C MET A 110 7.70 5.85 -12.09
N CYS A 111 8.12 4.58 -12.01
CA CYS A 111 9.31 4.10 -12.71
C CYS A 111 9.17 4.27 -14.23
N ASP A 112 8.03 3.91 -14.81
CA ASP A 112 7.77 4.06 -16.24
C ASP A 112 7.83 5.55 -16.66
N ILE A 113 7.28 6.47 -15.87
CA ILE A 113 7.35 7.91 -16.11
C ILE A 113 8.81 8.41 -16.08
N GLU A 114 9.59 8.00 -15.08
CA GLU A 114 11.00 8.39 -14.96
C GLU A 114 11.86 7.84 -16.13
N LEU A 115 11.51 6.68 -16.65
CA LEU A 115 12.16 6.08 -17.81
C LEU A 115 11.68 6.67 -19.16
N GLY A 116 10.75 7.63 -19.13
CA GLY A 116 10.21 8.27 -20.33
C GLY A 116 9.37 7.32 -21.21
N LYS A 117 8.81 6.25 -20.63
CA LYS A 117 7.91 5.35 -21.36
C LYS A 117 6.58 6.03 -21.65
N GLU A 118 5.90 5.54 -22.69
CA GLU A 118 4.55 5.99 -23.02
C GLU A 118 3.60 5.76 -21.84
N LYS A 119 2.86 6.81 -21.51
CA LYS A 119 1.96 6.83 -20.36
C LYS A 119 0.55 6.46 -20.77
N ASP A 120 -0.02 5.43 -20.18
CA ASP A 120 -1.45 5.20 -20.20
C ASP A 120 -2.15 6.19 -19.25
N GLU A 121 -2.60 7.32 -19.80
CA GLU A 121 -3.21 8.41 -19.03
C GLU A 121 -4.49 7.96 -18.31
N THR A 122 -5.29 7.09 -18.92
CA THR A 122 -6.53 6.58 -18.33
C THR A 122 -6.23 5.70 -17.13
N ALA A 123 -5.31 4.76 -17.25
CA ALA A 123 -4.90 3.90 -16.15
C ALA A 123 -4.23 4.69 -15.02
N CYS A 124 -3.40 5.67 -15.35
CA CYS A 124 -2.75 6.53 -14.36
C CYS A 124 -3.76 7.41 -13.61
N ALA A 125 -4.74 7.99 -14.30
CA ALA A 125 -5.79 8.79 -13.66
C ALA A 125 -6.68 7.94 -12.74
N ALA A 126 -7.02 6.72 -13.17
CA ALA A 126 -7.77 5.76 -12.34
C ALA A 126 -6.96 5.35 -11.08
N LEU A 127 -5.66 5.11 -11.21
CA LEU A 127 -4.77 4.79 -10.09
C LEU A 127 -4.68 5.96 -9.11
N ALA A 128 -4.54 7.19 -9.59
CA ALA A 128 -4.56 8.39 -8.76
C ALA A 128 -5.85 8.49 -7.92
N GLY A 129 -7.00 8.24 -8.54
CA GLY A 129 -8.29 8.22 -7.83
C GLY A 129 -8.39 7.11 -6.78
N ARG A 130 -7.83 5.92 -7.07
CA ARG A 130 -7.74 4.82 -6.09
C ARG A 130 -6.86 5.19 -4.90
N LEU A 131 -5.70 5.82 -5.15
CA LEU A 131 -4.76 6.25 -4.12
C LEU A 131 -5.41 7.28 -3.17
N GLU A 132 -6.07 8.30 -3.72
CA GLU A 132 -6.80 9.30 -2.92
C GLU A 132 -7.95 8.68 -2.11
N THR A 133 -8.73 7.80 -2.73
CA THR A 133 -9.84 7.11 -2.07
C THR A 133 -9.35 6.23 -0.92
N TRP A 134 -8.26 5.50 -1.14
CA TRP A 134 -7.60 4.73 -0.09
C TRP A 134 -7.13 5.63 1.06
N PHE A 135 -6.51 6.75 0.75
CA PHE A 135 -6.04 7.68 1.77
C PHE A 135 -7.18 8.24 2.63
N MET A 136 -8.33 8.53 2.04
CA MET A 136 -9.50 8.98 2.81
C MET A 136 -9.99 7.91 3.79
N LYS A 137 -9.98 6.64 3.41
CA LYS A 137 -10.29 5.51 4.30
C LYS A 137 -9.24 5.35 5.39
N TYR A 138 -7.95 5.44 5.01
CA TYR A 138 -6.83 5.39 5.94
C TYR A 138 -6.92 6.49 6.99
N LYS A 139 -7.17 7.72 6.57
CA LYS A 139 -7.35 8.88 7.46
C LYS A 139 -8.50 8.68 8.45
N ALA A 140 -9.62 8.15 8.00
CA ALA A 140 -10.77 7.85 8.86
C ALA A 140 -10.42 6.76 9.89
N SER A 141 -9.76 5.69 9.47
CA SER A 141 -9.29 4.60 10.34
C SER A 141 -8.27 5.12 11.35
N TRP A 142 -7.28 5.91 10.92
CA TRP A 142 -6.26 6.49 11.79
C TRP A 142 -6.88 7.34 12.90
N ARG A 143 -7.80 8.24 12.55
CA ARG A 143 -8.49 9.12 13.49
C ARG A 143 -9.33 8.39 14.54
N SER A 144 -9.74 7.16 14.27
CA SER A 144 -10.49 6.34 15.22
C SER A 144 -9.63 5.76 16.35
N ILE A 145 -8.30 5.67 16.13
CA ILE A 145 -7.36 5.00 17.04
C ILE A 145 -6.19 5.87 17.48
N SER A 146 -5.93 6.99 16.82
CA SER A 146 -4.75 7.82 17.05
C SER A 146 -5.04 9.31 16.90
N LYS A 147 -4.10 10.15 17.37
CA LYS A 147 -4.12 11.60 17.14
C LYS A 147 -3.59 11.91 15.74
N GLU A 148 -3.90 13.11 15.22
CA GLU A 148 -3.62 13.50 13.82
C GLU A 148 -2.13 13.58 13.42
N GLY A 149 -1.18 13.40 14.32
CA GLY A 149 0.27 13.41 14.13
C GLY A 149 0.75 13.59 12.69
N ASP A 150 1.22 12.52 12.08
CA ASP A 150 1.85 12.56 10.76
C ASP A 150 0.89 12.51 9.56
N LEU A 151 -0.43 12.62 9.76
CA LEU A 151 -1.40 12.58 8.66
C LEU A 151 -1.19 13.68 7.63
N HIS A 152 -0.64 14.83 8.04
CA HIS A 152 -0.33 15.92 7.12
C HIS A 152 0.77 15.51 6.14
N HIS A 153 1.87 14.98 6.64
CA HIS A 153 2.97 14.51 5.82
C HIS A 153 2.56 13.38 4.87
N ILE A 154 1.77 12.42 5.36
CA ILE A 154 1.20 11.36 4.52
C ILE A 154 0.33 11.93 3.41
N SER A 155 -0.48 12.94 3.73
CA SER A 155 -1.33 13.65 2.79
C SER A 155 -0.53 14.29 1.66
N GLU A 156 0.55 15.00 1.98
CA GLU A 156 1.42 15.65 1.00
C GLU A 156 1.98 14.62 0.01
N ILE A 157 2.48 13.49 0.50
CA ILE A 157 3.05 12.43 -0.33
C ILE A 157 1.98 11.82 -1.25
N VAL A 158 0.82 11.46 -0.72
CA VAL A 158 -0.27 10.85 -1.48
C VAL A 158 -0.74 11.76 -2.62
N PHE A 159 -0.95 13.04 -2.34
CA PHE A 159 -1.41 13.98 -3.36
C PHE A 159 -0.32 14.32 -4.37
N TRP A 160 0.94 14.37 -3.96
CA TRP A 160 2.07 14.53 -4.88
C TRP A 160 2.13 13.39 -5.92
N TYR A 161 2.00 12.13 -5.47
CA TYR A 161 1.94 10.98 -6.39
C TYR A 161 0.71 11.03 -7.30
N ALA A 162 -0.45 11.37 -6.74
CA ALA A 162 -1.68 11.48 -7.50
C ALA A 162 -1.60 12.56 -8.61
N ASP A 163 -0.95 13.68 -8.32
CA ASP A 163 -0.76 14.76 -9.30
C ASP A 163 0.20 14.34 -10.43
N ILE A 164 1.31 13.69 -10.12
CA ILE A 164 2.24 13.16 -11.15
C ILE A 164 1.54 12.12 -12.02
N LEU A 165 0.79 11.20 -11.42
CA LEU A 165 0.01 10.20 -12.17
C LEU A 165 -0.98 10.86 -13.13
N ARG A 166 -1.57 12.00 -12.79
CA ARG A 166 -2.45 12.80 -13.68
C ARG A 166 -1.69 13.66 -14.68
N GLY A 167 -0.36 13.64 -14.68
CA GLY A 167 0.46 14.50 -15.56
C GLY A 167 0.51 15.96 -15.13
N ARG A 168 0.11 16.27 -13.90
CA ARG A 168 0.29 17.59 -13.32
C ARG A 168 1.74 17.73 -12.88
N LYS A 169 2.36 18.88 -13.18
CA LYS A 169 3.66 19.19 -12.58
C LYS A 169 3.41 19.50 -11.11
N PRO A 170 4.01 18.76 -10.16
CA PRO A 170 3.99 19.18 -8.78
C PRO A 170 4.71 20.52 -8.70
N TYR A 171 4.22 21.40 -7.86
CA TYR A 171 4.68 22.79 -7.69
C TYR A 171 6.19 22.94 -7.88
N GLU A 172 6.58 23.61 -8.97
CA GLU A 172 7.91 24.21 -9.07
C GLU A 172 7.93 25.37 -8.06
N LYS A 173 8.76 25.25 -7.00
CA LYS A 173 9.05 26.35 -6.09
C LYS A 173 9.94 27.36 -6.77
#